data_a467f6174234c08aa71850a801305eaa
#
_entry.id   a467f6174234c08aa71850a801305eaa
#
_cell.length_a   1.000
_cell.length_b   1.000
_cell.length_c   1.000
_cell.angle_alpha   90.00
_cell.angle_beta   90.00
_cell.angle_gamma   90.00
#
_symmetry.space_group_name_H-M   'P 1'
#
loop_
_entity.id
_entity.type
_entity.pdbx_description
1 polymer ?
#
loop_
_entity_poly.entity_id
_entity_poly.type
_entity_poly.pdbx_seq_one_letter_code
_entity_poly.pdbx_strand_id
1 'polypeptide(L)'
;TKLKLTEDEFYEKMEMLIRWYETKCFEGKIRYYGIAFEFMVEEPFENKWHIEIERIKNIARKVSGEKNHFKYILFEYHIMCDWADTVKSQMIDGVKMTMIEACKALELETVASMPFAMGDGFKKYALSDMLDFVSKKMNHVIVGSKNPKHIEEILRCWRGNLSECSGRQRFSGTDLVEI
;
A
#
# COMPACT_ATOMS: atom_id res chain seq x y z
N THR A 1 24.20 9.62 5.90
CA THR A 1 24.31 10.64 4.84
C THR A 1 22.96 10.68 4.13
N LYS A 2 22.12 11.71 4.37
CA LYS A 2 20.87 11.89 3.65
C LYS A 2 21.22 12.14 2.18
N LEU A 3 20.82 11.23 1.29
CA LEU A 3 20.88 11.46 -0.15
C LEU A 3 20.03 12.71 -0.45
N LYS A 4 20.70 13.82 -0.80
CA LYS A 4 20.03 15.03 -1.29
C LYS A 4 19.82 14.85 -2.79
N LEU A 5 18.80 14.12 -3.18
CA LEU A 5 18.39 14.05 -4.58
C LEU A 5 17.52 15.26 -4.90
N THR A 6 17.69 15.80 -6.10
CA THR A 6 16.69 16.66 -6.72
C THR A 6 15.50 15.78 -7.16
N GLU A 7 14.37 16.40 -7.47
CA GLU A 7 13.19 15.68 -7.97
C GLU A 7 13.52 14.94 -9.28
N ASP A 8 14.20 15.58 -10.22
CA ASP A 8 14.58 14.95 -11.49
C ASP A 8 15.51 13.76 -11.28
N GLU A 9 16.54 13.90 -10.45
CA GLU A 9 17.43 12.78 -10.10
C GLU A 9 16.67 11.60 -9.43
N PHE A 10 15.63 11.89 -8.67
CA PHE A 10 14.77 10.85 -8.09
C PHE A 10 14.04 10.06 -9.20
N TYR A 11 13.37 10.75 -10.13
CA TYR A 11 12.63 10.07 -11.19
C TYR A 11 13.55 9.40 -12.22
N GLU A 12 14.77 9.91 -12.47
CA GLU A 12 15.78 9.22 -13.27
C GLU A 12 16.18 7.88 -12.62
N LYS A 13 16.42 7.86 -11.30
CA LYS A 13 16.72 6.62 -10.57
C LYS A 13 15.50 5.67 -10.56
N MET A 14 14.31 6.21 -10.49
CA MET A 14 13.08 5.43 -10.57
C MET A 14 12.97 4.75 -11.95
N GLU A 15 13.30 5.45 -13.03
CA GLU A 15 13.32 4.86 -14.38
C GLU A 15 14.34 3.71 -14.47
N MET A 16 15.53 3.87 -13.89
CA MET A 16 16.54 2.81 -13.85
C MET A 16 16.04 1.57 -13.11
N LEU A 17 15.38 1.76 -11.95
CA LEU A 17 14.80 0.67 -11.17
C LEU A 17 13.68 -0.03 -11.94
N ILE A 18 12.78 0.72 -12.57
CA ILE A 18 11.69 0.19 -13.38
C ILE A 18 12.25 -0.66 -14.54
N ARG A 19 13.27 -0.19 -15.26
CA ARG A 19 13.94 -0.97 -16.31
C ARG A 19 14.49 -2.29 -15.78
N TRP A 20 15.10 -2.26 -14.60
CA TRP A 20 15.62 -3.46 -13.97
C TRP A 20 14.50 -4.44 -13.61
N TYR A 21 13.40 -3.96 -13.00
CA TYR A 21 12.25 -4.81 -12.64
C TYR A 21 11.56 -5.39 -13.88
N GLU A 22 11.37 -4.60 -14.93
CA GLU A 22 10.81 -5.10 -16.19
C GLU A 22 11.70 -6.22 -16.78
N THR A 23 13.03 -6.05 -16.74
CA THR A 23 13.95 -7.13 -17.14
C THR A 23 13.71 -8.40 -16.32
N LYS A 24 13.48 -8.29 -14.99
CA LYS A 24 13.22 -9.46 -14.15
C LYS A 24 11.86 -10.11 -14.43
N CYS A 25 10.88 -9.33 -14.82
CA CYS A 25 9.59 -9.85 -15.31
C CYS A 25 9.78 -10.62 -16.63
N PHE A 26 10.49 -10.08 -17.60
CA PHE A 26 10.80 -10.77 -18.87
C PHE A 26 11.60 -12.06 -18.66
N GLU A 27 12.51 -12.08 -17.68
CA GLU A 27 13.24 -13.29 -17.28
C GLU A 27 12.35 -14.33 -16.57
N GLY A 28 11.10 -14.00 -16.26
CA GLY A 28 10.16 -14.86 -15.53
C GLY A 28 10.51 -15.03 -14.03
N LYS A 29 11.41 -14.19 -13.48
CA LYS A 29 11.82 -14.23 -12.06
C LYS A 29 10.80 -13.65 -11.13
N ILE A 30 10.09 -12.60 -11.56
CA ILE A 30 8.98 -11.98 -10.88
C ILE A 30 7.83 -11.80 -11.87
N ARG A 31 6.59 -11.70 -11.36
CA ARG A 31 5.42 -11.52 -12.21
C ARG A 31 5.03 -10.05 -12.32
N TYR A 32 5.06 -9.34 -11.20
CA TYR A 32 4.71 -7.93 -11.08
C TYR A 32 5.59 -7.27 -10.04
N TYR A 33 5.62 -5.96 -10.03
CA TYR A 33 6.29 -5.15 -9.01
C TYR A 33 5.45 -3.95 -8.63
N GLY A 34 5.84 -3.27 -7.55
CA GLY A 34 5.16 -2.10 -7.03
C GLY A 34 6.09 -1.18 -6.24
N ILE A 35 5.51 -0.16 -5.64
CA ILE A 35 6.20 0.80 -4.77
C ILE A 35 5.49 0.82 -3.42
N ALA A 36 6.29 0.95 -2.36
CA ALA A 36 5.81 1.16 -0.99
C ALA A 36 5.96 2.64 -0.61
N PHE A 37 4.88 3.21 -0.09
CA PHE A 37 4.81 4.55 0.48
C PHE A 37 4.46 4.43 1.96
N GLU A 38 5.43 4.58 2.88
CA GLU A 38 5.14 4.44 4.31
C GLU A 38 4.47 5.67 4.91
N PHE A 39 4.88 6.89 4.51
CA PHE A 39 4.49 8.14 5.19
C PHE A 39 4.19 9.29 4.21
N MET A 40 3.80 9.02 2.99
CA MET A 40 3.72 10.04 1.94
C MET A 40 2.38 10.11 1.22
N VAL A 41 1.38 9.37 1.68
CA VAL A 41 0.06 9.35 1.03
C VAL A 41 -0.73 10.63 1.26
N GLU A 42 -0.45 11.36 2.35
CA GLU A 42 -1.08 12.63 2.73
C GLU A 42 -0.25 13.87 2.38
N GLU A 43 0.97 13.69 1.88
CA GLU A 43 1.87 14.82 1.62
C GLU A 43 1.28 15.75 0.55
N PRO A 44 1.21 17.07 0.82
CA PRO A 44 0.71 18.02 -0.15
C PRO A 44 1.66 18.18 -1.34
N PHE A 45 1.12 18.63 -2.47
CA PHE A 45 1.87 18.79 -3.73
C PHE A 45 3.11 19.68 -3.60
N GLU A 46 3.10 20.64 -2.68
CA GLU A 46 4.21 21.56 -2.45
C GLU A 46 5.33 20.96 -1.60
N ASN A 47 5.10 19.77 -1.02
CA ASN A 47 6.12 19.11 -0.22
C ASN A 47 7.15 18.40 -1.12
N LYS A 48 8.42 18.65 -0.84
CA LYS A 48 9.55 18.00 -1.53
C LYS A 48 9.58 16.47 -1.41
N TRP A 49 8.77 15.88 -0.54
CA TRP A 49 8.60 14.44 -0.36
C TRP A 49 7.38 13.91 -1.11
N HIS A 50 6.60 14.81 -1.73
CA HIS A 50 5.48 14.39 -2.56
C HIS A 50 5.96 13.55 -3.75
N ILE A 51 5.28 12.43 -4.00
CA ILE A 51 5.59 11.54 -5.11
C ILE A 51 4.33 11.35 -5.96
N GLU A 52 4.43 11.67 -7.22
CA GLU A 52 3.36 11.54 -8.20
C GLU A 52 3.32 10.13 -8.77
N ILE A 53 2.29 9.35 -8.45
CA ILE A 53 2.16 7.99 -8.96
C ILE A 53 1.87 7.95 -10.46
N GLU A 54 1.22 8.99 -11.02
CA GLU A 54 1.02 9.14 -12.46
C GLU A 54 2.36 9.22 -13.20
N ARG A 55 3.30 10.04 -12.71
CA ARG A 55 4.63 10.17 -13.29
C ARG A 55 5.38 8.82 -13.29
N ILE A 56 5.26 8.05 -12.20
CA ILE A 56 5.85 6.71 -12.11
C ILE A 56 5.19 5.75 -13.10
N LYS A 57 3.85 5.76 -13.20
CA LYS A 57 3.13 4.94 -14.19
C LYS A 57 3.53 5.29 -15.62
N ASN A 58 3.70 6.57 -15.91
CA ASN A 58 4.14 7.03 -17.22
C ASN A 58 5.60 6.61 -17.53
N ILE A 59 6.47 6.56 -16.52
CA ILE A 59 7.81 5.97 -16.67
C ILE A 59 7.72 4.48 -17.00
N ALA A 60 6.86 3.71 -16.32
CA ALA A 60 6.67 2.30 -16.62
C ALA A 60 6.12 2.08 -18.04
N ARG A 61 5.18 2.91 -18.49
CA ARG A 61 4.67 2.91 -19.86
C ARG A 61 5.77 3.25 -20.89
N LYS A 62 6.59 4.24 -20.62
CA LYS A 62 7.74 4.62 -21.46
C LYS A 62 8.73 3.47 -21.61
N VAL A 63 8.99 2.72 -20.53
CA VAL A 63 9.98 1.63 -20.49
C VAL A 63 9.48 0.36 -21.17
N SER A 64 8.22 -0.03 -20.96
CA SER A 64 7.70 -1.36 -21.36
C SER A 64 6.32 -1.33 -22.02
N GLY A 65 5.81 -0.12 -22.35
CA GLY A 65 4.50 0.04 -22.98
C GLY A 65 3.33 -0.15 -22.03
N GLU A 66 2.12 -0.25 -22.56
CA GLU A 66 0.89 -0.39 -21.77
C GLU A 66 0.82 -1.72 -21.00
N LYS A 67 1.48 -2.77 -21.49
CA LYS A 67 1.57 -4.07 -20.83
C LYS A 67 2.71 -4.18 -19.82
N ASN A 68 3.19 -3.04 -19.26
CA ASN A 68 4.18 -3.04 -18.21
C ASN A 68 3.69 -3.81 -16.97
N HIS A 69 4.63 -4.26 -16.14
CA HIS A 69 4.37 -5.09 -14.97
C HIS A 69 4.30 -4.28 -13.67
N PHE A 70 4.29 -2.94 -13.72
CA PHE A 70 4.07 -2.08 -12.57
C PHE A 70 2.61 -2.12 -12.16
N LYS A 71 2.33 -2.73 -11.02
CA LYS A 71 0.98 -3.12 -10.65
C LYS A 71 0.54 -2.68 -9.25
N TYR A 72 1.45 -2.62 -8.28
CA TYR A 72 1.09 -2.46 -6.88
C TYR A 72 1.56 -1.14 -6.28
N ILE A 73 0.68 -0.53 -5.47
CA ILE A 73 1.03 0.56 -4.57
C ILE A 73 0.71 0.11 -3.15
N LEU A 74 1.74 0.06 -2.30
CA LEU A 74 1.63 -0.30 -0.89
C LEU A 74 1.74 0.96 -0.03
N PHE A 75 0.82 1.11 0.93
CA PHE A 75 0.83 2.20 1.89
C PHE A 75 0.12 1.80 3.18
N GLU A 76 0.35 2.57 4.26
CA GLU A 76 -0.35 2.43 5.51
C GLU A 76 -1.84 2.76 5.32
N TYR A 77 -2.72 1.81 5.71
CA TYR A 77 -4.17 2.04 5.68
C TYR A 77 -4.87 1.17 6.71
N HIS A 78 -5.53 1.80 7.66
CA HIS A 78 -6.27 1.13 8.73
C HIS A 78 -7.29 2.10 9.36
N ILE A 79 -8.15 1.59 10.23
CA ILE A 79 -9.29 2.32 10.84
C ILE A 79 -8.89 3.60 11.61
N MET A 80 -7.62 3.74 11.99
CA MET A 80 -7.09 4.95 12.64
C MET A 80 -6.22 5.81 11.71
N CYS A 81 -6.04 5.39 10.45
CA CYS A 81 -5.27 6.09 9.43
C CYS A 81 -5.91 5.86 8.06
N ASP A 82 -6.81 6.77 7.68
CA ASP A 82 -7.59 6.71 6.44
C ASP A 82 -7.18 7.77 5.39
N TRP A 83 -6.03 8.40 5.56
CA TRP A 83 -5.58 9.52 4.73
C TRP A 83 -5.55 9.19 3.22
N ALA A 84 -5.23 7.95 2.88
CA ALA A 84 -5.23 7.48 1.50
C ALA A 84 -6.62 7.51 0.83
N ASP A 85 -7.71 7.57 1.60
CA ASP A 85 -9.10 7.66 1.14
C ASP A 85 -9.72 9.07 1.35
N THR A 86 -9.11 9.90 2.19
CA THR A 86 -9.68 11.19 2.61
C THR A 86 -8.90 12.41 2.11
N VAL A 87 -7.58 12.28 1.94
CA VAL A 87 -6.71 13.39 1.50
C VAL A 87 -6.45 13.31 0.00
N LYS A 88 -6.78 14.38 -0.74
CA LYS A 88 -6.52 14.49 -2.18
C LYS A 88 -5.07 14.89 -2.43
N SER A 89 -4.18 13.94 -2.35
CA SER A 89 -2.73 14.09 -2.48
C SER A 89 -2.18 13.69 -3.86
N GLN A 90 -3.02 13.28 -4.81
CA GLN A 90 -2.57 12.90 -6.14
C GLN A 90 -3.26 13.71 -7.23
N MET A 91 -2.60 13.86 -8.37
CA MET A 91 -3.13 14.52 -9.56
C MET A 91 -3.08 13.52 -10.73
N ILE A 92 -4.23 13.22 -11.32
CA ILE A 92 -4.33 12.33 -12.49
C ILE A 92 -5.07 13.08 -13.58
N ASP A 93 -4.45 13.24 -14.74
CA ASP A 93 -4.99 14.02 -15.88
C ASP A 93 -5.52 15.40 -15.46
N GLY A 94 -4.82 16.08 -14.53
CA GLY A 94 -5.19 17.40 -14.01
C GLY A 94 -6.32 17.38 -12.96
N VAL A 95 -6.81 16.22 -12.54
CA VAL A 95 -7.85 16.07 -11.52
C VAL A 95 -7.23 15.65 -10.18
N LYS A 96 -7.53 16.41 -9.11
CA LYS A 96 -7.09 16.05 -7.75
C LYS A 96 -7.88 14.86 -7.22
N MET A 97 -7.16 13.83 -6.82
CA MET A 97 -7.69 12.56 -6.32
C MET A 97 -7.05 12.14 -5.00
N THR A 98 -7.72 11.27 -4.26
CA THR A 98 -7.10 10.52 -3.16
C THR A 98 -6.13 9.46 -3.73
N MET A 99 -5.26 8.89 -2.90
CA MET A 99 -4.35 7.83 -3.34
C MET A 99 -5.12 6.62 -3.88
N ILE A 100 -6.21 6.22 -3.21
CA ILE A 100 -7.06 5.09 -3.65
C ILE A 100 -7.74 5.38 -4.98
N GLU A 101 -8.31 6.59 -5.16
CA GLU A 101 -8.92 7.01 -6.43
C GLU A 101 -7.89 7.02 -7.57
N ALA A 102 -6.70 7.55 -7.31
CA ALA A 102 -5.62 7.63 -8.28
C ALA A 102 -5.10 6.24 -8.69
N CYS A 103 -4.93 5.31 -7.74
CA CYS A 103 -4.60 3.92 -8.04
C CYS A 103 -5.65 3.30 -8.97
N LYS A 104 -6.93 3.50 -8.68
CA LYS A 104 -8.02 2.99 -9.52
C LYS A 104 -8.00 3.59 -10.93
N ALA A 105 -7.77 4.90 -11.06
CA ALA A 105 -7.69 5.59 -12.36
C ALA A 105 -6.52 5.09 -13.21
N LEU A 106 -5.41 4.70 -12.58
CA LEU A 106 -4.20 4.19 -13.24
C LEU A 106 -4.17 2.65 -13.38
N GLU A 107 -5.25 1.95 -13.03
CA GLU A 107 -5.34 0.48 -13.04
C GLU A 107 -4.26 -0.20 -12.18
N LEU A 108 -3.95 0.43 -11.03
CA LEU A 108 -3.01 -0.08 -10.03
C LEU A 108 -3.78 -0.74 -8.88
N GLU A 109 -3.25 -1.80 -8.33
CA GLU A 109 -3.80 -2.49 -7.17
C GLU A 109 -3.19 -1.94 -5.88
N THR A 110 -4.05 -1.67 -4.91
CA THR A 110 -3.67 -1.16 -3.59
C THR A 110 -3.35 -2.29 -2.63
N VAL A 111 -2.30 -2.10 -1.81
CA VAL A 111 -1.88 -3.04 -0.78
C VAL A 111 -1.82 -2.30 0.56
N ALA A 112 -2.70 -2.66 1.50
CA ALA A 112 -2.65 -2.10 2.85
C ALA A 112 -1.50 -2.70 3.65
N SER A 113 -0.63 -1.85 4.17
CA SER A 113 0.30 -2.21 5.25
C SER A 113 -0.27 -1.79 6.61
N MET A 114 0.23 -2.39 7.68
CA MET A 114 -0.11 -2.07 9.07
C MET A 114 -1.63 -2.09 9.38
N PRO A 115 -2.43 -3.06 8.89
CA PRO A 115 -3.90 -3.04 9.02
C PRO A 115 -4.39 -2.99 10.46
N PHE A 116 -3.54 -3.31 11.42
CA PHE A 116 -3.82 -3.31 12.86
C PHE A 116 -3.12 -2.18 13.61
N ALA A 117 -2.59 -1.16 12.91
CA ALA A 117 -1.85 -0.05 13.50
C ALA A 117 -0.73 -0.54 14.44
N MET A 118 0.10 -1.50 13.98
CA MET A 118 1.19 -2.10 14.77
C MET A 118 0.73 -2.72 16.10
N GLY A 119 -0.55 -3.11 16.20
CA GLY A 119 -1.16 -3.65 17.41
C GLY A 119 -1.93 -2.63 18.24
N ASP A 120 -1.76 -1.34 18.03
CA ASP A 120 -2.47 -0.31 18.76
C ASP A 120 -3.98 -0.31 18.45
N GLY A 121 -4.37 -0.78 17.29
CA GLY A 121 -5.77 -0.95 16.89
C GLY A 121 -6.55 -1.84 17.86
N PHE A 122 -5.94 -2.90 18.40
CA PHE A 122 -6.58 -3.83 19.33
C PHE A 122 -6.93 -3.20 20.68
N LYS A 123 -6.41 -2.03 21.02
CA LYS A 123 -6.81 -1.28 22.21
C LYS A 123 -8.22 -0.72 22.11
N LYS A 124 -8.73 -0.52 20.88
CA LYS A 124 -9.99 0.19 20.60
C LYS A 124 -10.98 -0.62 19.76
N TYR A 125 -10.51 -1.46 18.86
CA TYR A 125 -11.31 -2.11 17.83
C TYR A 125 -11.19 -3.63 17.89
N ALA A 126 -12.24 -4.33 17.47
CA ALA A 126 -12.17 -5.77 17.27
C ALA A 126 -11.41 -6.11 15.97
N LEU A 127 -10.85 -7.32 15.88
CA LEU A 127 -10.17 -7.81 14.69
C LEU A 127 -11.08 -7.73 13.44
N SER A 128 -12.36 -8.13 13.62
CA SER A 128 -13.38 -8.07 12.56
C SER A 128 -13.57 -6.67 12.00
N ASP A 129 -13.64 -5.64 12.87
CA ASP A 129 -13.89 -4.26 12.46
C ASP A 129 -12.71 -3.71 11.67
N MET A 130 -11.48 -4.02 12.10
CA MET A 130 -10.26 -3.58 11.41
C MET A 130 -10.11 -4.26 10.05
N LEU A 131 -10.41 -5.57 9.96
CA LEU A 131 -10.37 -6.30 8.68
C LEU A 131 -11.48 -5.85 7.74
N ASP A 132 -12.70 -5.65 8.24
CA ASP A 132 -13.82 -5.13 7.45
C ASP A 132 -13.51 -3.74 6.88
N PHE A 133 -12.92 -2.86 7.70
CA PHE A 133 -12.53 -1.54 7.27
C PHE A 133 -11.57 -1.57 6.07
N VAL A 134 -10.47 -2.33 6.16
CA VAL A 134 -9.47 -2.39 5.09
C VAL A 134 -9.98 -3.12 3.85
N SER A 135 -10.76 -4.21 4.03
CA SER A 135 -11.26 -5.04 2.92
C SER A 135 -12.23 -4.31 1.99
N LYS A 136 -12.90 -3.27 2.47
CA LYS A 136 -13.86 -2.49 1.67
C LYS A 136 -13.20 -1.61 0.62
N LYS A 137 -11.92 -1.26 0.81
CA LYS A 137 -11.22 -0.26 0.00
C LYS A 137 -9.96 -0.78 -0.67
N MET A 138 -9.31 -1.78 -0.07
CA MET A 138 -8.01 -2.26 -0.51
C MET A 138 -8.13 -3.58 -1.27
N ASN A 139 -7.32 -3.73 -2.33
CA ASN A 139 -7.27 -4.98 -3.10
C ASN A 139 -6.56 -6.10 -2.33
N HIS A 140 -5.51 -5.73 -1.59
CA HIS A 140 -4.68 -6.65 -0.82
C HIS A 140 -4.38 -6.09 0.56
N VAL A 141 -4.11 -6.98 1.51
CA VAL A 141 -3.72 -6.62 2.88
C VAL A 141 -2.54 -7.47 3.30
N ILE A 142 -1.47 -6.82 3.78
CA ILE A 142 -0.33 -7.51 4.36
C ILE A 142 -0.55 -7.64 5.85
N VAL A 143 -0.52 -8.87 6.33
CA VAL A 143 -0.60 -9.19 7.76
C VAL A 143 0.60 -10.03 8.16
N GLY A 144 1.18 -9.71 9.32
CA GLY A 144 2.28 -10.47 9.90
C GLY A 144 2.04 -10.75 11.37
N SER A 145 2.47 -11.92 11.84
CA SER A 145 2.49 -12.27 13.26
C SER A 145 3.56 -13.33 13.52
N LYS A 146 4.20 -13.24 14.68
CA LYS A 146 5.12 -14.29 15.18
C LYS A 146 4.38 -15.51 15.72
N ASN A 147 3.09 -15.35 16.00
CA ASN A 147 2.25 -16.42 16.58
C ASN A 147 1.35 -17.03 15.51
N PRO A 148 1.55 -18.32 15.14
CA PRO A 148 0.73 -18.98 14.13
C PRO A 148 -0.77 -18.98 14.43
N LYS A 149 -1.17 -19.02 15.72
CA LYS A 149 -2.58 -18.96 16.11
C LYS A 149 -3.25 -17.65 15.72
N HIS A 150 -2.52 -16.53 15.78
CA HIS A 150 -3.02 -15.23 15.32
C HIS A 150 -3.24 -15.22 13.82
N ILE A 151 -2.34 -15.84 13.04
CA ILE A 151 -2.51 -15.98 11.58
C ILE A 151 -3.75 -16.82 11.27
N GLU A 152 -3.95 -17.94 11.96
CA GLU A 152 -5.14 -18.79 11.79
C GLU A 152 -6.44 -18.01 12.10
N GLU A 153 -6.44 -17.21 13.15
CA GLU A 153 -7.57 -16.39 13.54
C GLU A 153 -7.87 -15.29 12.51
N ILE A 154 -6.83 -14.57 12.06
CA ILE A 154 -6.96 -13.58 10.99
C ILE A 154 -7.53 -14.21 9.72
N LEU A 155 -7.01 -15.38 9.30
CA LEU A 155 -7.51 -16.11 8.14
C LEU A 155 -8.94 -16.62 8.31
N ARG A 156 -9.32 -17.02 9.53
CA ARG A 156 -10.70 -17.42 9.84
C ARG A 156 -11.65 -16.23 9.70
N CYS A 157 -11.30 -15.08 10.27
CA CYS A 157 -12.06 -13.84 10.13
C CYS A 157 -12.16 -13.38 8.67
N TRP A 158 -11.07 -13.48 7.93
CA TRP A 158 -11.03 -13.08 6.52
C TRP A 158 -11.88 -13.98 5.61
N ARG A 159 -11.92 -15.29 5.87
CA ARG A 159 -12.66 -16.29 5.06
C ARG A 159 -14.09 -16.52 5.52
N GLY A 160 -14.37 -16.28 6.80
CA GLY A 160 -15.70 -16.40 7.37
C GLY A 160 -16.50 -15.11 7.23
N ASN A 161 -17.80 -15.16 7.50
CA ASN A 161 -18.57 -13.96 7.72
C ASN A 161 -17.95 -13.22 8.92
N LEU A 162 -17.51 -11.97 8.71
CA LEU A 162 -16.88 -11.12 9.73
C LEU A 162 -17.68 -11.03 11.04
N SER A 163 -18.99 -11.35 10.99
CA SER A 163 -19.89 -11.42 12.15
C SER A 163 -19.58 -12.50 13.17
N GLU A 164 -18.82 -13.55 12.82
CA GLU A 164 -18.50 -14.66 13.73
C GLU A 164 -17.25 -14.40 14.58
N CYS A 165 -16.50 -13.32 14.28
CA CYS A 165 -15.26 -12.96 14.96
C CYS A 165 -15.42 -11.89 16.06
N SER A 166 -16.59 -11.75 16.66
CA SER A 166 -16.98 -10.67 17.61
C SER A 166 -16.34 -10.72 19.00
N GLY A 167 -15.34 -11.55 19.23
CA GLY A 167 -14.59 -11.60 20.48
C GLY A 167 -13.48 -10.55 20.53
N ARG A 168 -13.46 -9.67 21.55
CA ARG A 168 -12.30 -8.83 21.88
C ARG A 168 -11.15 -9.71 22.36
N GLN A 169 -10.35 -10.26 21.45
CA GLN A 169 -9.09 -10.88 21.84
C GLN A 169 -8.02 -9.80 21.97
N ARG A 170 -7.25 -9.84 23.05
CA ARG A 170 -6.11 -8.96 23.28
C ARG A 170 -4.89 -9.57 22.60
N PHE A 171 -4.55 -9.09 21.42
CA PHE A 171 -3.22 -9.31 20.87
C PHE A 171 -2.24 -8.39 21.61
N SER A 172 -1.11 -8.92 22.07
CA SER A 172 -0.03 -8.05 22.54
C SER A 172 0.68 -7.46 21.32
N GLY A 173 1.03 -6.17 21.35
CA GLY A 173 1.74 -5.52 20.25
C GLY A 173 3.09 -6.18 19.90
N THR A 174 3.62 -7.03 20.79
CA THR A 174 4.86 -7.80 20.58
C THR A 174 4.70 -9.02 19.68
N ASP A 175 3.47 -9.43 19.38
CA ASP A 175 3.16 -10.61 18.55
C ASP A 175 3.03 -10.29 17.07
N LEU A 176 3.02 -9.01 16.70
CA LEU A 176 2.96 -8.54 15.33
C LEU A 176 4.38 -8.30 14.78
N VAL A 177 4.63 -8.72 13.56
CA VAL A 177 5.89 -8.48 12.84
C VAL A 177 5.64 -7.41 11.79
N GLU A 178 6.44 -6.36 11.82
CA GLU A 178 6.61 -5.48 10.67
C GLU A 178 7.37 -6.26 9.58
N ILE A 179 6.85 -6.26 8.37
CA ILE A 179 7.55 -6.72 7.17
C ILE A 179 7.91 -5.49 6.36
#